data_f69d76ad5de14051f42b2379c883ccf5
#
_entry.id   f69d76ad5de14051f42b2379c883ccf5
#
_cell.length_a   1.000
_cell.length_b   1.000
_cell.length_c   1.000
_cell.angle_alpha   90.00
_cell.angle_beta   90.00
_cell.angle_gamma   90.00
#
_symmetry.space_group_name_H-M   'P 1'
#
loop_
_entity.id
_entity.type
_entity.pdbx_description
1 polymer ?
#
loop_
_entity_poly.entity_id
_entity_poly.type
_entity_poly.pdbx_seq_one_letter_code
_entity_poly.pdbx_strand_id
1 'polypeptide(L)'
;MKSLSNKRLIIVGGVAGGASAAARARRLCEDCEIIMFERGPHVSFANCGLPYFVGGEIAEQDSLLVQTPDSLKARFNLDVRIKTEVIRIDRAARRIRVHEGETGREYEEAYDALILSTGASPMKPPIPGIERPNHFVVRNIPDVEKIMAWSKDCQRCRAVVVGGGYIGLEMAEQLNLHEGVARMRR
;
A
#
# COMPACT_ATOMS: atom_id res chain seq x y z
N MET A 1 19.67 -7.39 27.86
CA MET A 1 18.60 -7.45 26.82
C MET A 1 17.95 -8.83 26.91
N LYS A 2 16.61 -8.91 27.09
CA LYS A 2 15.91 -10.20 27.02
C LYS A 2 16.04 -10.74 25.60
N SER A 3 16.47 -11.99 25.43
CA SER A 3 16.56 -12.65 24.14
C SER A 3 15.19 -12.61 23.43
N LEU A 4 15.17 -12.21 22.16
CA LEU A 4 13.99 -12.25 21.31
C LEU A 4 13.82 -13.62 20.63
N SER A 5 14.72 -14.56 20.91
CA SER A 5 14.69 -15.92 20.35
C SER A 5 13.32 -16.58 20.57
N ASN A 6 12.79 -17.21 19.54
CA ASN A 6 11.49 -17.90 19.52
C ASN A 6 10.26 -17.01 19.83
N LYS A 7 10.36 -15.69 19.63
CA LYS A 7 9.24 -14.78 19.81
C LYS A 7 8.52 -14.52 18.48
N ARG A 8 7.21 -14.31 18.58
CA ARG A 8 6.37 -13.95 17.45
C ARG A 8 6.20 -12.43 17.38
N LEU A 9 6.72 -11.85 16.30
CA LEU A 9 6.55 -10.46 15.94
C LEU A 9 5.49 -10.34 14.84
N ILE A 10 4.44 -9.59 15.11
CA ILE A 10 3.44 -9.26 14.10
C ILE A 10 3.65 -7.80 13.64
N ILE A 11 3.56 -7.60 12.32
CA ILE A 11 3.67 -6.29 11.68
C ILE A 11 2.40 -6.05 10.87
N VAL A 12 1.70 -4.94 11.14
CA VAL A 12 0.48 -4.54 10.44
C VAL A 12 0.80 -3.40 9.49
N GLY A 13 0.65 -3.68 8.19
CA GLY A 13 1.04 -2.81 7.09
C GLY A 13 2.39 -3.21 6.49
N GLY A 14 2.41 -3.52 5.21
CA GLY A 14 3.53 -4.15 4.51
C GLY A 14 4.30 -3.24 3.53
N VAL A 15 4.02 -1.93 3.50
CA VAL A 15 4.67 -1.05 2.53
C VAL A 15 6.00 -0.52 3.10
N ALA A 16 6.20 0.79 3.24
CA ALA A 16 7.51 1.34 3.59
C ALA A 16 7.94 1.01 5.04
N GLY A 17 7.14 1.42 6.02
CA GLY A 17 7.48 1.27 7.43
C GLY A 17 7.53 -0.18 7.88
N GLY A 18 6.51 -0.97 7.50
CA GLY A 18 6.43 -2.39 7.88
C GLY A 18 7.51 -3.24 7.24
N ALA A 19 7.74 -3.10 5.94
CA ALA A 19 8.79 -3.86 5.25
C ALA A 19 10.19 -3.53 5.81
N SER A 20 10.45 -2.23 6.08
CA SER A 20 11.72 -1.80 6.71
C SER A 20 11.88 -2.36 8.12
N ALA A 21 10.82 -2.32 8.92
CA ALA A 21 10.80 -2.87 10.28
C ALA A 21 11.03 -4.39 10.28
N ALA A 22 10.37 -5.11 9.36
CA ALA A 22 10.51 -6.56 9.22
C ALA A 22 11.94 -6.96 8.86
N ALA A 23 12.52 -6.32 7.84
CA ALA A 23 13.89 -6.55 7.42
C ALA A 23 14.89 -6.24 8.55
N ARG A 24 14.67 -5.16 9.32
CA ARG A 24 15.51 -4.83 10.46
C ARG A 24 15.34 -5.83 11.60
N ALA A 25 14.12 -6.22 11.90
CA ALA A 25 13.84 -7.22 12.96
C ALA A 25 14.52 -8.55 12.68
N ARG A 26 14.49 -9.04 11.44
CA ARG A 26 15.16 -10.27 11.04
C ARG A 26 16.68 -10.20 11.24
N ARG A 27 17.31 -9.07 10.91
CA ARG A 27 18.76 -8.89 11.15
C ARG A 27 19.15 -8.87 12.63
N LEU A 28 18.19 -8.56 13.52
CA LEU A 28 18.40 -8.53 14.97
C LEU A 28 18.02 -9.83 15.65
N CYS A 29 17.20 -10.66 15.02
CA CYS A 29 16.72 -11.92 15.55
C CYS A 29 16.48 -12.92 14.41
N GLU A 30 17.38 -13.87 14.26
CA GLU A 30 17.29 -14.89 13.21
C GLU A 30 16.15 -15.89 13.48
N ASP A 31 15.94 -16.25 14.74
CA ASP A 31 14.99 -17.30 15.17
C ASP A 31 13.57 -16.76 15.47
N CYS A 32 13.33 -15.46 15.30
CA CYS A 32 11.99 -14.91 15.51
C CYS A 32 11.04 -15.32 14.40
N GLU A 33 9.81 -15.66 14.76
CA GLU A 33 8.71 -15.73 13.80
C GLU A 33 8.23 -14.31 13.49
N ILE A 34 8.31 -13.91 12.22
CA ILE A 34 7.89 -12.58 11.78
C ILE A 34 6.78 -12.73 10.76
N ILE A 35 5.58 -12.25 11.12
CA ILE A 35 4.40 -12.28 10.28
C ILE A 35 4.03 -10.84 9.92
N MET A 36 3.82 -10.57 8.63
CA MET A 36 3.41 -9.27 8.11
C MET A 36 2.04 -9.38 7.47
N PHE A 37 1.10 -8.55 7.89
CA PHE A 37 -0.24 -8.44 7.33
C PHE A 37 -0.36 -7.17 6.51
N GLU A 38 -0.80 -7.32 5.27
CA GLU A 38 -1.10 -6.21 4.37
C GLU A 38 -2.50 -6.39 3.77
N ARG A 39 -3.38 -5.40 3.96
CA ARG A 39 -4.75 -5.45 3.44
C ARG A 39 -4.83 -5.31 1.93
N GLY A 40 -3.85 -4.64 1.32
CA GLY A 40 -3.73 -4.49 -0.12
C GLY A 40 -3.10 -5.70 -0.80
N PRO A 41 -3.12 -5.73 -2.13
CA PRO A 41 -2.52 -6.80 -2.91
C PRO A 41 -1.00 -6.70 -3.04
N HIS A 42 -0.39 -5.57 -2.67
CA HIS A 42 1.04 -5.32 -2.87
C HIS A 42 1.72 -4.88 -1.58
N VAL A 43 2.89 -5.43 -1.34
CA VAL A 43 3.81 -5.00 -0.29
C VAL A 43 4.98 -4.24 -0.89
N SER A 44 5.66 -3.43 -0.11
CA SER A 44 6.96 -2.82 -0.46
C SER A 44 7.03 -2.23 -1.87
N PHE A 45 6.05 -1.43 -2.25
CA PHE A 45 6.03 -0.75 -3.53
C PHE A 45 6.45 0.73 -3.40
N ALA A 46 6.92 1.30 -4.50
CA ALA A 46 7.38 2.69 -4.60
C ALA A 46 6.20 3.66 -4.68
N ASN A 47 5.70 4.14 -3.53
CA ASN A 47 4.60 5.09 -3.48
C ASN A 47 4.88 6.37 -4.28
N CYS A 48 6.15 6.85 -4.24
CA CYS A 48 6.57 8.02 -5.00
C CYS A 48 6.61 7.79 -6.51
N GLY A 49 6.62 6.54 -6.97
CA GLY A 49 6.57 6.17 -8.39
C GLY A 49 5.17 6.23 -9.00
N LEU A 50 4.12 6.28 -8.18
CA LEU A 50 2.73 6.22 -8.67
C LEU A 50 2.37 7.33 -9.67
N PRO A 51 2.69 8.62 -9.44
CA PRO A 51 2.46 9.67 -10.42
C PRO A 51 3.21 9.42 -11.73
N TYR A 52 4.47 9.01 -11.67
CA TYR A 52 5.33 8.76 -12.83
C TYR A 52 4.88 7.54 -13.65
N PHE A 53 4.25 6.57 -13.00
CA PHE A 53 3.60 5.46 -13.68
C PHE A 53 2.36 5.94 -14.45
N VAL A 54 1.54 6.83 -13.87
CA VAL A 54 0.41 7.45 -14.57
C VAL A 54 0.88 8.30 -15.74
N GLY A 55 1.98 9.03 -15.62
CA GLY A 55 2.58 9.83 -16.69
C GLY A 55 3.26 9.02 -17.79
N GLY A 56 3.50 7.72 -17.57
CA GLY A 56 4.19 6.85 -18.53
C GLY A 56 5.72 6.89 -18.46
N GLU A 57 6.33 7.65 -17.56
CA GLU A 57 7.77 7.63 -17.33
C GLU A 57 8.22 6.27 -16.76
N ILE A 58 7.42 5.67 -15.89
CA ILE A 58 7.54 4.27 -15.48
C ILE A 58 6.61 3.46 -16.38
N ALA A 59 7.15 2.73 -17.33
CA ALA A 59 6.37 2.00 -18.34
C ALA A 59 5.69 0.75 -17.76
N GLU A 60 6.40 0.03 -16.88
CA GLU A 60 5.96 -1.27 -16.39
C GLU A 60 5.57 -1.20 -14.91
N GLN A 61 4.39 -1.73 -14.58
CA GLN A 61 3.88 -1.77 -13.22
C GLN A 61 4.81 -2.51 -12.26
N ASP A 62 5.45 -3.58 -12.72
CA ASP A 62 6.38 -4.37 -11.91
C ASP A 62 7.58 -3.55 -11.43
N SER A 63 7.93 -2.47 -12.15
CA SER A 63 8.97 -1.52 -11.72
C SER A 63 8.60 -0.72 -10.46
N LEU A 64 7.33 -0.70 -10.11
CA LEU A 64 6.87 -0.13 -8.84
C LEU A 64 7.12 -1.08 -7.65
N LEU A 65 7.27 -2.38 -7.89
CA LEU A 65 7.41 -3.38 -6.84
C LEU A 65 8.87 -3.47 -6.39
N VAL A 66 9.16 -2.91 -5.23
CA VAL A 66 10.51 -2.98 -4.63
C VAL A 66 10.79 -4.39 -4.09
N GLN A 67 9.79 -5.01 -3.47
CA GLN A 67 9.83 -6.40 -3.02
C GLN A 67 8.45 -7.04 -3.21
N THR A 68 8.45 -8.35 -3.39
CA THR A 68 7.25 -9.20 -3.41
C THR A 68 7.17 -10.06 -2.14
N PRO A 69 6.01 -10.67 -1.81
CA PRO A 69 5.93 -11.64 -0.71
C PRO A 69 6.97 -12.75 -0.81
N ASP A 70 7.17 -13.30 -2.02
CA ASP A 70 8.13 -14.37 -2.27
C ASP A 70 9.58 -13.92 -2.06
N SER A 71 9.92 -12.73 -2.53
CA SER A 71 11.26 -12.17 -2.33
C SER A 71 11.55 -11.88 -0.86
N LEU A 72 10.55 -11.38 -0.12
CA LEU A 72 10.66 -11.15 1.32
C LEU A 72 10.80 -12.47 2.10
N LYS A 73 10.07 -13.51 1.67
CA LYS A 73 10.21 -14.86 2.24
C LYS A 73 11.59 -15.44 1.97
N ALA A 74 12.05 -15.39 0.73
CA ALA A 74 13.34 -15.96 0.33
C ALA A 74 14.54 -15.26 1.01
N ARG A 75 14.52 -13.91 1.11
CA ARG A 75 15.64 -13.13 1.64
C ARG A 75 15.64 -12.99 3.16
N PHE A 76 14.46 -12.93 3.75
CA PHE A 76 14.30 -12.58 5.17
C PHE A 76 13.46 -13.59 5.95
N ASN A 77 13.06 -14.70 5.34
CA ASN A 77 12.21 -15.71 5.99
C ASN A 77 11.00 -15.09 6.71
N LEU A 78 10.28 -14.19 6.01
CA LEU A 78 9.06 -13.53 6.51
C LEU A 78 7.83 -14.32 6.05
N ASP A 79 6.83 -14.44 6.92
CA ASP A 79 5.47 -14.84 6.55
C ASP A 79 4.71 -13.57 6.16
N VAL A 80 4.49 -13.37 4.86
CA VAL A 80 3.83 -12.17 4.32
C VAL A 80 2.45 -12.54 3.81
N ARG A 81 1.41 -11.99 4.44
CA ARG A 81 0.00 -12.25 4.11
C ARG A 81 -0.62 -10.98 3.53
N ILE A 82 -0.74 -10.96 2.22
CA ILE A 82 -1.43 -9.88 1.47
C ILE A 82 -2.94 -10.10 1.45
N LYS A 83 -3.70 -9.08 1.06
CA LYS A 83 -5.19 -9.09 1.03
C LYS A 83 -5.78 -9.55 2.36
N THR A 84 -5.08 -9.26 3.44
CA THR A 84 -5.38 -9.77 4.78
C THR A 84 -5.36 -8.60 5.77
N GLU A 85 -6.52 -8.24 6.29
CA GLU A 85 -6.70 -7.06 7.13
C GLU A 85 -6.76 -7.43 8.62
N VAL A 86 -5.99 -6.72 9.43
CA VAL A 86 -6.12 -6.79 10.89
C VAL A 86 -7.27 -5.87 11.31
N ILE A 87 -8.38 -6.47 11.73
CA ILE A 87 -9.63 -5.76 12.04
C ILE A 87 -9.80 -5.44 13.52
N ARG A 88 -9.05 -6.10 14.41
CA ARG A 88 -9.10 -5.87 15.86
C ARG A 88 -7.78 -6.23 16.53
N ILE A 89 -7.44 -5.50 17.58
CA ILE A 89 -6.30 -5.78 18.47
C ILE A 89 -6.84 -5.94 19.88
N ASP A 90 -6.60 -7.10 20.48
CA ASP A 90 -6.79 -7.36 21.90
C ASP A 90 -5.42 -7.28 22.61
N ARG A 91 -5.20 -6.17 23.30
CA ARG A 91 -3.94 -5.93 24.00
C ARG A 91 -3.80 -6.79 25.25
N ALA A 92 -4.91 -7.08 25.93
CA ALA A 92 -4.89 -7.88 27.17
C ALA A 92 -4.55 -9.35 26.86
N ALA A 93 -5.19 -9.93 25.85
CA ALA A 93 -4.92 -11.29 25.37
C ALA A 93 -3.66 -11.38 24.48
N ARG A 94 -3.06 -10.24 24.05
CA ARG A 94 -1.99 -10.19 23.05
C ARG A 94 -2.36 -10.93 21.77
N ARG A 95 -3.54 -10.64 21.23
CA ARG A 95 -4.07 -11.23 20.00
C ARG A 95 -4.53 -10.15 19.03
N ILE A 96 -4.44 -10.47 17.76
CA ILE A 96 -5.11 -9.72 16.70
C ILE A 96 -6.20 -10.60 16.09
N ARG A 97 -7.26 -9.99 15.58
CA ARG A 97 -8.24 -10.63 14.71
C ARG A 97 -7.99 -10.18 13.29
N VAL A 98 -8.01 -11.13 12.39
CA VAL A 98 -7.61 -10.98 10.99
C VAL A 98 -8.76 -11.40 10.10
N HIS A 99 -8.98 -10.66 9.02
CA HIS A 99 -9.94 -10.97 7.96
C HIS A 99 -9.20 -11.19 6.63
N GLU A 100 -9.37 -12.36 6.03
CA GLU A 100 -8.87 -12.68 4.68
C GLU A 100 -9.84 -12.19 3.62
N GLY A 101 -9.47 -11.21 2.82
CA GLY A 101 -10.36 -10.61 1.84
C GLY A 101 -10.78 -11.54 0.70
N GLU A 102 -10.00 -12.57 0.39
CA GLU A 102 -10.31 -13.52 -0.69
C GLU A 102 -11.30 -14.60 -0.25
N THR A 103 -11.15 -15.10 0.96
CA THR A 103 -11.95 -16.23 1.48
C THR A 103 -13.09 -15.78 2.37
N GLY A 104 -13.03 -14.55 2.89
CA GLY A 104 -13.92 -14.04 3.93
C GLY A 104 -13.67 -14.66 5.31
N ARG A 105 -12.62 -15.46 5.46
CA ARG A 105 -12.30 -16.14 6.72
C ARG A 105 -11.80 -15.14 7.75
N GLU A 106 -12.28 -15.29 8.99
CA GLU A 106 -11.71 -14.61 10.15
C GLU A 106 -10.98 -15.59 11.06
N TYR A 107 -9.85 -15.15 11.62
CA TYR A 107 -9.07 -15.92 12.58
C TYR A 107 -8.30 -15.02 13.53
N GLU A 108 -7.72 -15.62 14.56
CA GLU A 108 -6.90 -14.90 15.53
C GLU A 108 -5.44 -15.35 15.47
N GLU A 109 -4.53 -14.39 15.65
CA GLU A 109 -3.11 -14.64 15.81
C GLU A 109 -2.62 -14.02 17.12
N ALA A 110 -1.80 -14.79 17.86
CA ALA A 110 -1.15 -14.28 19.06
C ALA A 110 0.18 -13.62 18.72
N TYR A 111 0.61 -12.65 19.52
CA TYR A 111 1.88 -11.96 19.34
C TYR A 111 2.62 -11.74 20.68
N ASP A 112 3.95 -11.73 20.63
CA ASP A 112 4.80 -11.23 21.71
C ASP A 112 5.08 -9.73 21.56
N ALA A 113 5.22 -9.28 20.30
CA ALA A 113 5.39 -7.88 19.95
C ALA A 113 4.56 -7.53 18.71
N LEU A 114 4.05 -6.31 18.66
CA LEU A 114 3.21 -5.81 17.57
C LEU A 114 3.75 -4.47 17.10
N ILE A 115 3.97 -4.37 15.76
CA ILE A 115 4.33 -3.11 15.09
C ILE A 115 3.15 -2.68 14.24
N LEU A 116 2.72 -1.43 14.38
CA LEU A 116 1.67 -0.83 13.58
C LEU A 116 2.30 0.14 12.57
N SER A 117 2.19 -0.17 11.29
CA SER A 117 2.67 0.62 10.16
C SER A 117 1.57 0.79 9.10
N THR A 118 0.36 1.08 9.56
CA THR A 118 -0.87 1.08 8.76
C THR A 118 -0.94 2.19 7.71
N GLY A 119 -0.04 3.16 7.79
CA GLY A 119 -0.03 4.32 6.90
C GLY A 119 -1.26 5.22 7.08
N ALA A 120 -1.68 5.86 5.99
CA ALA A 120 -2.85 6.73 5.95
C ALA A 120 -3.78 6.33 4.80
N SER A 121 -5.04 6.68 4.91
CA SER A 121 -6.01 6.58 3.81
C SER A 121 -6.41 7.98 3.36
N PRO A 122 -6.61 8.19 2.05
CA PRO A 122 -7.13 9.46 1.55
C PRO A 122 -8.50 9.76 2.17
N MET A 123 -8.66 10.99 2.67
CA MET A 123 -9.93 11.46 3.18
C MET A 123 -10.81 11.90 2.01
N LYS A 124 -12.01 11.35 1.92
CA LYS A 124 -13.04 11.83 1.02
C LYS A 124 -13.93 12.81 1.79
N PRO A 125 -13.92 14.11 1.44
CA PRO A 125 -14.77 15.09 2.12
C PRO A 125 -16.24 14.80 1.81
N PRO A 126 -17.17 15.10 2.73
CA PRO A 126 -18.62 14.84 2.54
C PRO A 126 -19.26 15.90 1.65
N ILE A 127 -18.84 15.97 0.38
CA ILE A 127 -19.41 16.86 -0.63
C ILE A 127 -20.27 16.09 -1.63
N PRO A 128 -21.38 16.66 -2.12
CA PRO A 128 -22.23 16.00 -3.10
C PRO A 128 -21.45 15.61 -4.36
N GLY A 129 -21.61 14.35 -4.77
CA GLY A 129 -21.00 13.83 -6.00
C GLY A 129 -19.57 13.29 -5.84
N ILE A 130 -18.96 13.29 -4.66
CA ILE A 130 -17.60 12.75 -4.44
C ILE A 130 -17.49 11.25 -4.78
N GLU A 131 -18.58 10.51 -4.73
CA GLU A 131 -18.63 9.07 -5.05
C GLU A 131 -18.82 8.76 -6.54
N ARG A 132 -18.74 9.77 -7.42
CA ARG A 132 -18.83 9.53 -8.86
C ARG A 132 -17.65 8.69 -9.34
N PRO A 133 -17.82 7.82 -10.37
CA PRO A 133 -16.79 6.88 -10.81
C PRO A 133 -15.55 7.53 -11.43
N ASN A 134 -15.62 8.82 -11.76
CA ASN A 134 -14.52 9.61 -12.30
C ASN A 134 -13.78 10.45 -11.24
N HIS A 135 -13.97 10.14 -9.96
CA HIS A 135 -13.20 10.72 -8.86
C HIS A 135 -12.21 9.70 -8.33
N PHE A 136 -10.95 10.05 -8.40
CA PHE A 136 -9.83 9.17 -8.08
C PHE A 136 -9.01 9.73 -6.92
N VAL A 137 -8.31 8.85 -6.26
CA VAL A 137 -7.24 9.16 -5.29
C VAL A 137 -5.96 8.48 -5.73
N VAL A 138 -4.82 8.95 -5.25
CA VAL A 138 -3.51 8.34 -5.53
C VAL A 138 -2.91 7.88 -4.21
N ARG A 139 -3.07 6.60 -3.91
CA ARG A 139 -2.55 6.01 -2.67
C ARG A 139 -1.79 4.71 -2.89
N ASN A 140 -2.25 3.88 -3.82
CA ASN A 140 -1.71 2.55 -4.09
C ASN A 140 -1.77 2.22 -5.59
N ILE A 141 -1.22 1.08 -5.97
CA ILE A 141 -1.20 0.62 -7.36
C ILE A 141 -2.62 0.48 -7.93
N PRO A 142 -3.60 -0.17 -7.26
CA PRO A 142 -4.97 -0.24 -7.75
C PRO A 142 -5.64 1.12 -8.02
N ASP A 143 -5.24 2.17 -7.32
CA ASP A 143 -5.79 3.51 -7.58
C ASP A 143 -5.29 4.07 -8.90
N VAL A 144 -3.99 3.94 -9.19
CA VAL A 144 -3.42 4.44 -10.45
C VAL A 144 -3.84 3.57 -11.65
N GLU A 145 -4.04 2.28 -11.47
CA GLU A 145 -4.64 1.41 -12.49
C GLU A 145 -6.03 1.89 -12.93
N LYS A 146 -6.88 2.32 -11.98
CA LYS A 146 -8.20 2.91 -12.28
C LYS A 146 -8.07 4.21 -13.07
N ILE A 147 -7.12 5.07 -12.69
CA ILE A 147 -6.86 6.33 -13.41
C ILE A 147 -6.44 6.01 -14.85
N MET A 148 -5.49 5.10 -15.04
CA MET A 148 -4.99 4.72 -16.35
C MET A 148 -6.06 4.03 -17.21
N ALA A 149 -6.86 3.14 -16.63
CA ALA A 149 -7.97 2.50 -17.32
C ALA A 149 -8.98 3.54 -17.82
N TRP A 150 -9.33 4.50 -16.96
CA TRP A 150 -10.27 5.56 -17.33
C TRP A 150 -9.69 6.49 -18.40
N SER A 151 -8.39 6.81 -18.35
CA SER A 151 -7.74 7.70 -19.31
C SER A 151 -7.63 7.09 -20.71
N LYS A 152 -7.51 5.77 -20.84
CA LYS A 152 -7.46 5.07 -22.14
C LYS A 152 -8.70 5.26 -23.00
N ASP A 153 -9.86 5.36 -22.36
CA ASP A 153 -11.14 5.52 -23.05
C ASP A 153 -11.45 6.98 -23.44
N CYS A 154 -10.58 7.88 -23.08
CA CYS A 154 -10.84 9.31 -23.19
C CYS A 154 -9.89 10.04 -24.15
N GLN A 155 -10.37 10.34 -25.35
CA GLN A 155 -9.54 11.01 -26.39
C GLN A 155 -9.17 12.47 -26.11
N ARG A 156 -9.90 13.19 -25.25
CA ARG A 156 -9.66 14.59 -24.85
C ARG A 156 -10.22 14.88 -23.46
N CYS A 157 -9.62 14.28 -22.45
CA CYS A 157 -10.05 14.49 -21.07
C CYS A 157 -9.51 15.81 -20.50
N ARG A 158 -10.33 16.42 -19.67
CA ARG A 158 -9.86 17.45 -18.73
C ARG A 158 -9.77 16.84 -17.36
N ALA A 159 -8.58 16.86 -16.77
CA ALA A 159 -8.37 16.48 -15.39
C ALA A 159 -8.40 17.71 -14.48
N VAL A 160 -8.97 17.55 -13.31
CA VAL A 160 -8.92 18.55 -12.23
C VAL A 160 -8.22 17.88 -11.05
N VAL A 161 -7.11 18.47 -10.63
CA VAL A 161 -6.38 18.02 -9.44
C VAL A 161 -6.82 18.90 -8.27
N VAL A 162 -7.35 18.26 -7.22
CA VAL A 162 -7.80 18.93 -6.01
C VAL A 162 -6.76 18.74 -4.92
N GLY A 163 -6.08 19.83 -4.58
CA GLY A 163 -5.00 19.86 -3.60
C GLY A 163 -3.64 20.17 -4.22
N GLY A 164 -2.96 21.20 -3.69
CA GLY A 164 -1.65 21.68 -4.14
C GLY A 164 -0.46 21.13 -3.33
N GLY A 165 -0.60 19.98 -2.69
CA GLY A 165 0.52 19.28 -2.06
C GLY A 165 1.39 18.56 -3.10
N TYR A 166 2.52 17.96 -2.67
CA TYR A 166 3.48 17.30 -3.56
C TYR A 166 2.82 16.30 -4.52
N ILE A 167 1.98 15.40 -4.01
CA ILE A 167 1.26 14.42 -4.85
C ILE A 167 0.41 15.12 -5.91
N GLY A 168 -0.31 16.19 -5.53
CA GLY A 168 -1.14 16.93 -6.47
C GLY A 168 -0.35 17.62 -7.57
N LEU A 169 0.80 18.21 -7.23
CA LEU A 169 1.69 18.86 -8.19
C LEU A 169 2.32 17.83 -9.14
N GLU A 170 2.84 16.73 -8.64
CA GLU A 170 3.38 15.64 -9.45
C GLU A 170 2.30 15.04 -10.37
N MET A 171 1.11 14.76 -9.85
CA MET A 171 0.00 14.27 -10.68
C MET A 171 -0.39 15.29 -11.77
N ALA A 172 -0.36 16.58 -11.45
CA ALA A 172 -0.66 17.63 -12.40
C ALA A 172 0.35 17.67 -13.56
N GLU A 173 1.63 17.54 -13.22
CA GLU A 173 2.71 17.47 -14.19
C GLU A 173 2.59 16.22 -15.05
N GLN A 174 2.44 15.06 -14.45
CA GLN A 174 2.39 13.78 -15.13
C GLN A 174 1.16 13.61 -16.02
N LEU A 175 -0.01 14.08 -15.58
CA LEU A 175 -1.21 14.11 -16.42
C LEU A 175 -1.08 15.07 -17.61
N ASN A 176 -0.28 16.13 -17.51
CA ASN A 176 -0.03 17.04 -18.62
C ASN A 176 0.97 16.44 -19.65
N LEU A 177 1.87 15.57 -19.21
CA LEU A 177 2.82 14.88 -20.08
C LEU A 177 2.19 13.68 -20.79
N HIS A 178 1.17 13.05 -20.20
CA HIS A 178 0.49 11.91 -20.79
C HIS A 178 -0.23 12.29 -22.08
N GLU A 179 0.12 11.65 -23.18
CA GLU A 179 -0.52 11.86 -24.48
C GLU A 179 -2.02 11.51 -24.40
N GLY A 180 -2.89 12.53 -24.53
CA GLY A 180 -4.34 12.37 -24.52
C GLY A 180 -5.08 13.10 -23.40
N VAL A 181 -4.41 13.56 -22.35
CA VAL A 181 -5.04 14.38 -21.31
C VAL A 181 -4.88 15.86 -21.68
N ALA A 182 -5.99 16.57 -21.86
CA ALA A 182 -5.98 17.96 -22.25
C ALA A 182 -5.43 18.84 -21.13
N ARG A 183 -4.61 19.83 -21.51
CA ARG A 183 -3.95 20.83 -20.68
C ARG A 183 -4.80 21.30 -19.50
N MET A 184 -4.22 21.24 -18.31
CA MET A 184 -4.75 21.95 -17.16
C MET A 184 -4.79 23.48 -17.46
N ARG A 185 -5.92 24.10 -17.21
CA ARG A 185 -5.97 25.57 -17.07
C ARG A 185 -5.58 25.88 -15.62
N ARG A 186 -4.59 26.77 -15.50
CA ARG A 186 -4.20 27.42 -14.24
C ARG A 186 -5.34 28.23 -13.68
#